data_b7ede745a3a8b6d5c1c7e6b03f12c5d2
#
_entry.id   b7ede745a3a8b6d5c1c7e6b03f12c5d2
#
_cell.length_a   1.000
_cell.length_b   1.000
_cell.length_c   1.000
_cell.angle_alpha   90.00
_cell.angle_beta   90.00
_cell.angle_gamma   90.00
#
_symmetry.space_group_name_H-M   'P 1'
#
loop_
_entity.id
_entity.type
_entity.pdbx_description
1 polymer ?
#
loop_
_entity_poly.entity_id
_entity_poly.type
_entity_poly.pdbx_seq_one_letter_code
_entity_poly.pdbx_strand_id
1 'polypeptide(L)'
;MLGAVAAALKETRRSPNEQRMLITLLESFTDLVRGNASSLDVKIASAAVSEMEDAFEMFAPYRGARKVTIFGSARISAGSPVYSLGVDVASRLAGLGFMVVTGAGPGLMEAGMVGAGRENSIGVSIRLPFESSANAVIADDEKHVTMRYFFTRKLMLMKESHGFVCMPGGFGTLDETFELLTLVQTGRAVPAPIVFLDPPDKPFWKPIMAGLMPTLLAHSVISPEDTGLYRITGSVEEAASVINGFYANYHSLRHVDGLLVLRMEREIPDPDLDVLRSGFAHLCGKGSIEKSGPTRAESRDDDHLDKKRLVLDYSGHGYAPLLPLIEAINQIGRAHV
;
A
#
# COMPACT_ATOMS: atom_id res chain seq x y z
N MET A 1 -9.66 -13.64 33.23
CA MET A 1 -9.10 -13.05 31.95
C MET A 1 -8.96 -14.13 30.88
N LEU A 2 -8.16 -15.18 31.05
CA LEU A 2 -8.00 -16.24 30.03
C LEU A 2 -9.32 -16.95 29.67
N GLY A 3 -10.24 -17.16 30.65
CA GLY A 3 -11.56 -17.71 30.38
C GLY A 3 -12.46 -16.83 29.53
N ALA A 4 -12.37 -15.50 29.68
CA ALA A 4 -13.10 -14.54 28.85
C ALA A 4 -12.59 -14.52 27.40
N VAL A 5 -11.27 -14.61 27.22
CA VAL A 5 -10.66 -14.72 25.88
C VAL A 5 -11.04 -16.02 25.19
N ALA A 6 -11.02 -17.15 25.92
CA ALA A 6 -11.44 -18.45 25.38
C ALA A 6 -12.93 -18.46 25.00
N ALA A 7 -13.80 -17.80 25.79
CA ALA A 7 -15.20 -17.61 25.44
C ALA A 7 -15.38 -16.75 24.19
N ALA A 8 -14.70 -15.60 24.11
CA ALA A 8 -14.74 -14.71 22.94
C ALA A 8 -14.25 -15.42 21.66
N LEU A 9 -13.20 -16.25 21.72
CA LEU A 9 -12.72 -17.04 20.59
C LEU A 9 -13.76 -18.06 20.09
N LYS A 10 -14.59 -18.63 20.99
CA LYS A 10 -15.65 -19.57 20.63
C LYS A 10 -16.88 -18.88 20.03
N GLU A 11 -17.14 -17.65 20.45
CA GLU A 11 -18.28 -16.85 19.98
C GLU A 11 -18.02 -16.15 18.65
N THR A 12 -16.75 -15.98 18.25
CA THR A 12 -16.38 -15.32 17.01
C THR A 12 -16.59 -16.24 15.80
N ARG A 13 -17.20 -15.71 14.72
CA ARG A 13 -17.32 -16.39 13.41
C ARG A 13 -16.01 -16.36 12.61
N ARG A 14 -14.86 -16.44 13.28
CA ARG A 14 -13.55 -16.40 12.63
C ARG A 14 -13.15 -17.76 12.07
N SER A 15 -12.45 -17.77 10.96
CA SER A 15 -11.94 -18.98 10.34
C SER A 15 -10.96 -19.73 11.28
N PRO A 16 -10.76 -21.04 11.13
CA PRO A 16 -9.79 -21.78 11.92
C PRO A 16 -8.36 -21.24 11.86
N ASN A 17 -8.00 -20.61 10.74
CA ASN A 17 -6.69 -19.99 10.57
C ASN A 17 -6.57 -18.69 11.40
N GLU A 18 -7.59 -17.85 11.39
CA GLU A 18 -7.62 -16.63 12.22
C GLU A 18 -7.60 -16.97 13.70
N GLN A 19 -8.33 -18.01 14.11
CA GLN A 19 -8.31 -18.48 15.51
C GLN A 19 -6.91 -18.91 15.93
N ARG A 20 -6.17 -19.65 15.07
CA ARG A 20 -4.78 -20.03 15.35
C ARG A 20 -3.87 -18.80 15.49
N MET A 21 -4.00 -17.81 14.61
CA MET A 21 -3.21 -16.57 14.71
C MET A 21 -3.48 -15.81 16.01
N LEU A 22 -4.74 -15.74 16.46
CA LEU A 22 -5.10 -15.13 17.75
C LEU A 22 -4.52 -15.90 18.93
N ILE A 23 -4.52 -17.24 18.87
CA ILE A 23 -3.89 -18.08 19.90
C ILE A 23 -2.38 -17.80 19.95
N THR A 24 -1.69 -17.77 18.81
CA THR A 24 -0.26 -17.45 18.75
C THR A 24 0.04 -16.07 19.34
N LEU A 25 -0.82 -15.07 19.12
CA LEU A 25 -0.68 -13.75 19.74
C LEU A 25 -0.75 -13.84 21.27
N LEU A 26 -1.71 -14.60 21.81
CA LEU A 26 -1.86 -14.81 23.26
C LEU A 26 -0.68 -15.58 23.86
N GLU A 27 -0.16 -16.58 23.15
CA GLU A 27 1.06 -17.30 23.54
C GLU A 27 2.26 -16.36 23.62
N SER A 28 2.44 -15.49 22.62
CA SER A 28 3.49 -14.48 22.61
C SER A 28 3.41 -13.53 23.82
N PHE A 29 2.21 -13.11 24.24
CA PHE A 29 2.04 -12.33 25.45
C PHE A 29 2.40 -13.13 26.70
N THR A 30 2.03 -14.39 26.75
CA THR A 30 2.37 -15.27 27.88
C THR A 30 3.88 -15.43 28.01
N ASP A 31 4.58 -15.54 26.88
CA ASP A 31 6.03 -15.67 26.84
C ASP A 31 6.72 -14.36 27.26
N LEU A 32 6.18 -13.20 26.88
CA LEU A 32 6.65 -11.91 27.39
C LEU A 32 6.55 -11.80 28.91
N VAL A 33 5.46 -12.32 29.51
CA VAL A 33 5.26 -12.32 30.97
C VAL A 33 6.23 -13.26 31.67
N ARG A 34 6.54 -14.42 31.07
CA ARG A 34 7.42 -15.45 31.65
C ARG A 34 8.91 -15.17 31.39
N GLY A 35 9.19 -14.39 30.34
CA GLY A 35 10.56 -14.09 29.92
C GLY A 35 11.21 -12.97 30.70
N ASN A 36 12.39 -12.57 30.26
CA ASN A 36 13.18 -11.50 30.86
C ASN A 36 13.00 -10.15 30.12
N ALA A 37 11.83 -9.91 29.53
CA ALA A 37 11.53 -8.65 28.88
C ALA A 37 11.61 -7.48 29.87
N SER A 38 12.29 -6.39 29.47
CA SER A 38 12.36 -5.19 30.29
C SER A 38 11.01 -4.47 30.32
N SER A 39 10.85 -3.56 31.28
CA SER A 39 9.65 -2.71 31.34
C SER A 39 9.48 -1.87 30.06
N LEU A 40 10.56 -1.52 29.39
CA LEU A 40 10.52 -0.83 28.10
C LEU A 40 10.00 -1.72 26.97
N ASP A 41 10.45 -2.98 26.91
CA ASP A 41 10.00 -3.94 25.90
C ASP A 41 8.49 -4.22 26.04
N VAL A 42 8.02 -4.44 27.26
CA VAL A 42 6.59 -4.63 27.56
C VAL A 42 5.78 -3.40 27.16
N LYS A 43 6.30 -2.18 27.46
CA LYS A 43 5.64 -0.91 27.10
C LYS A 43 5.54 -0.77 25.57
N ILE A 44 6.61 -1.09 24.83
CA ILE A 44 6.61 -1.03 23.35
C ILE A 44 5.59 -2.03 22.78
N ALA A 45 5.64 -3.28 23.19
CA ALA A 45 4.75 -4.32 22.72
C ALA A 45 3.27 -3.99 23.00
N SER A 46 2.97 -3.57 24.24
CA SER A 46 1.61 -3.20 24.64
C SER A 46 1.08 -2.02 23.82
N ALA A 47 1.86 -0.95 23.67
CA ALA A 47 1.43 0.21 22.92
C ALA A 47 1.29 -0.10 21.42
N ALA A 48 2.19 -0.90 20.84
CA ALA A 48 2.11 -1.29 19.44
C ALA A 48 0.83 -2.05 19.11
N VAL A 49 0.43 -2.99 19.98
CA VAL A 49 -0.81 -3.77 19.80
C VAL A 49 -2.04 -2.86 19.93
N SER A 50 -2.07 -1.98 20.96
CA SER A 50 -3.18 -1.05 21.15
C SER A 50 -3.33 -0.09 19.97
N GLU A 51 -2.21 0.51 19.49
CA GLU A 51 -2.22 1.42 18.34
C GLU A 51 -2.67 0.74 17.05
N MET A 52 -2.29 -0.53 16.84
CA MET A 52 -2.74 -1.31 15.70
C MET A 52 -4.23 -1.64 15.79
N GLU A 53 -4.72 -1.97 16.98
CA GLU A 53 -6.14 -2.27 17.22
C GLU A 53 -7.00 -1.04 16.95
N ASP A 54 -6.66 0.12 17.53
CA ASP A 54 -7.33 1.39 17.26
C ASP A 54 -7.39 1.71 15.75
N ALA A 55 -6.28 1.49 15.03
CA ALA A 55 -6.23 1.72 13.59
C ALA A 55 -7.06 0.71 12.80
N PHE A 56 -7.04 -0.56 13.15
CA PHE A 56 -7.86 -1.58 12.48
C PHE A 56 -9.34 -1.30 12.64
N GLU A 57 -9.78 -0.83 13.80
CA GLU A 57 -11.16 -0.40 14.05
C GLU A 57 -11.51 0.83 13.21
N MET A 58 -10.66 1.85 13.22
CA MET A 58 -10.85 3.08 12.44
C MET A 58 -10.94 2.80 10.94
N PHE A 59 -10.09 1.92 10.38
CA PHE A 59 -10.11 1.58 8.95
C PHE A 59 -11.22 0.61 8.55
N ALA A 60 -11.82 -0.13 9.49
CA ALA A 60 -12.79 -1.19 9.20
C ALA A 60 -13.98 -0.75 8.33
N PRO A 61 -14.63 0.41 8.56
CA PRO A 61 -15.73 0.89 7.72
C PRO A 61 -15.30 1.19 6.27
N TYR A 62 -14.01 1.46 6.05
CA TYR A 62 -13.47 1.92 4.77
C TYR A 62 -12.71 0.82 3.99
N ARG A 63 -12.84 -0.47 4.37
CA ARG A 63 -12.16 -1.59 3.69
C ARG A 63 -12.53 -1.71 2.22
N GLY A 64 -13.76 -1.42 1.85
CA GLY A 64 -14.24 -1.46 0.46
C GLY A 64 -13.83 -0.26 -0.39
N ALA A 65 -13.32 0.82 0.20
CA ALA A 65 -12.88 2.00 -0.51
C ALA A 65 -11.41 1.89 -0.91
N ARG A 66 -11.08 2.24 -2.16
CA ARG A 66 -9.69 2.39 -2.57
C ARG A 66 -9.08 3.64 -1.93
N LYS A 67 -7.85 3.52 -1.46
CA LYS A 67 -7.15 4.56 -0.73
C LYS A 67 -5.81 4.87 -1.38
N VAL A 68 -5.41 6.14 -1.39
CA VAL A 68 -4.10 6.60 -1.84
C VAL A 68 -3.42 7.34 -0.70
N THR A 69 -2.21 6.88 -0.34
CA THR A 69 -1.40 7.62 0.63
C THR A 69 -0.56 8.68 -0.08
N ILE A 70 -0.60 9.90 0.45
CA ILE A 70 0.24 11.02 -0.01
C ILE A 70 1.30 11.29 1.05
N PHE A 71 2.57 11.09 0.68
CA PHE A 71 3.74 11.47 1.46
C PHE A 71 4.29 12.81 1.01
N GLY A 72 4.75 13.63 1.96
CA GLY A 72 5.34 14.93 1.63
C GLY A 72 5.75 15.72 2.85
N SER A 73 6.47 16.82 2.62
CA SER A 73 7.04 17.66 3.66
C SER A 73 5.99 18.40 4.48
N ALA A 74 6.13 18.34 5.80
CA ALA A 74 5.38 19.19 6.75
C ALA A 74 5.77 20.69 6.69
N ARG A 75 6.89 21.02 6.04
CA ARG A 75 7.46 22.38 6.00
C ARG A 75 7.03 23.21 4.78
N ILE A 76 6.25 22.65 3.88
CA ILE A 76 5.75 23.35 2.70
C ILE A 76 4.62 24.29 3.14
N SER A 77 4.80 25.58 2.87
CA SER A 77 3.83 26.61 3.29
C SER A 77 2.56 26.56 2.41
N ALA A 78 1.42 26.80 3.04
CA ALA A 78 0.16 27.04 2.33
C ALA A 78 0.34 28.20 1.32
N GLY A 79 -0.26 28.05 0.12
CA GLY A 79 -0.14 29.04 -0.96
C GLY A 79 1.13 28.92 -1.81
N SER A 80 2.07 28.01 -1.50
CA SER A 80 3.18 27.71 -2.39
C SER A 80 2.73 26.87 -3.60
N PRO A 81 3.41 26.94 -4.77
CA PRO A 81 3.06 26.11 -5.92
C PRO A 81 3.06 24.61 -5.64
N VAL A 82 3.98 24.14 -4.77
CA VAL A 82 4.06 22.74 -4.37
C VAL A 82 2.88 22.33 -3.47
N TYR A 83 2.40 23.23 -2.61
CA TYR A 83 1.20 23.02 -1.82
C TYR A 83 -0.03 22.90 -2.72
N SER A 84 -0.19 23.83 -3.68
CA SER A 84 -1.29 23.78 -4.66
C SER A 84 -1.27 22.47 -5.47
N LEU A 85 -0.09 22.02 -5.92
CA LEU A 85 0.07 20.74 -6.60
C LEU A 85 -0.43 19.55 -5.72
N GLY A 86 -0.18 19.62 -4.41
CA GLY A 86 -0.69 18.63 -3.44
C GLY A 86 -2.22 18.65 -3.32
N VAL A 87 -2.81 19.85 -3.29
CA VAL A 87 -4.27 20.04 -3.30
C VAL A 87 -4.87 19.47 -4.59
N ASP A 88 -4.28 19.81 -5.74
CA ASP A 88 -4.82 19.43 -7.05
C ASP A 88 -4.78 17.91 -7.26
N VAL A 89 -3.68 17.24 -6.93
CA VAL A 89 -3.59 15.77 -7.08
C VAL A 89 -4.56 15.05 -6.14
N ALA A 90 -4.70 15.52 -4.91
CA ALA A 90 -5.63 14.92 -3.95
C ALA A 90 -7.10 15.13 -4.37
N SER A 91 -7.45 16.31 -4.85
CA SER A 91 -8.78 16.62 -5.40
C SER A 91 -9.10 15.74 -6.61
N ARG A 92 -8.12 15.57 -7.52
CA ARG A 92 -8.29 14.72 -8.69
C ARG A 92 -8.51 13.25 -8.32
N LEU A 93 -7.72 12.72 -7.35
CA LEU A 93 -7.86 11.35 -6.87
C LEU A 93 -9.20 11.13 -6.14
N ALA A 94 -9.61 12.08 -5.30
CA ALA A 94 -10.92 12.03 -4.64
C ALA A 94 -12.07 12.05 -5.66
N GLY A 95 -11.97 12.87 -6.72
CA GLY A 95 -12.92 12.89 -7.84
C GLY A 95 -12.98 11.57 -8.63
N LEU A 96 -11.97 10.71 -8.52
CA LEU A 96 -11.96 9.35 -9.07
C LEU A 96 -12.45 8.28 -8.07
N GLY A 97 -12.89 8.69 -6.89
CA GLY A 97 -13.45 7.81 -5.86
C GLY A 97 -12.42 7.23 -4.88
N PHE A 98 -11.20 7.74 -4.86
CA PHE A 98 -10.22 7.33 -3.85
C PHE A 98 -10.37 8.15 -2.57
N MET A 99 -10.20 7.50 -1.41
CA MET A 99 -9.92 8.20 -0.18
C MET A 99 -8.43 8.53 -0.11
N VAL A 100 -8.10 9.70 0.44
CA VAL A 100 -6.71 10.17 0.60
C VAL A 100 -6.27 9.96 2.04
N VAL A 101 -5.18 9.23 2.21
CA VAL A 101 -4.56 8.97 3.52
C VAL A 101 -3.31 9.84 3.63
N THR A 102 -3.14 10.52 4.75
CA THR A 102 -1.91 11.25 5.05
C THR A 102 -1.50 11.10 6.51
N GLY A 103 -0.30 11.60 6.84
CA GLY A 103 0.16 11.68 8.21
C GLY A 103 -0.54 12.73 9.08
N ALA A 104 -1.58 13.39 8.58
CA ALA A 104 -2.42 14.38 9.28
C ALA A 104 -1.68 15.61 9.84
N GLY A 105 -0.40 15.80 9.53
CA GLY A 105 0.37 16.98 9.91
C GLY A 105 0.14 18.18 8.98
N PRO A 106 0.91 19.26 9.16
CA PRO A 106 0.86 20.43 8.29
C PRO A 106 1.51 20.19 6.91
N GLY A 107 1.56 21.22 6.08
CA GLY A 107 2.23 21.22 4.80
C GLY A 107 1.57 20.33 3.76
N LEU A 108 2.31 19.45 3.13
CA LEU A 108 1.76 18.60 2.05
C LEU A 108 0.77 17.54 2.55
N MET A 109 0.83 17.15 3.81
CA MET A 109 -0.19 16.29 4.43
C MET A 109 -1.53 17.01 4.54
N GLU A 110 -1.50 18.29 4.97
CA GLU A 110 -2.69 19.14 4.99
C GLU A 110 -3.20 19.44 3.58
N ALA A 111 -2.30 19.75 2.62
CA ALA A 111 -2.66 19.96 1.22
C ALA A 111 -3.44 18.79 0.64
N GLY A 112 -2.98 17.56 0.90
CA GLY A 112 -3.68 16.34 0.50
C GLY A 112 -5.10 16.26 1.06
N MET A 113 -5.29 16.61 2.32
CA MET A 113 -6.61 16.60 2.98
C MET A 113 -7.51 17.75 2.52
N VAL A 114 -6.94 18.94 2.30
CA VAL A 114 -7.68 20.09 1.72
C VAL A 114 -8.21 19.73 0.33
N GLY A 115 -7.38 19.11 -0.50
CA GLY A 115 -7.78 18.71 -1.86
C GLY A 115 -8.83 17.61 -1.89
N ALA A 116 -8.71 16.60 -1.04
CA ALA A 116 -9.66 15.49 -0.96
C ALA A 116 -10.98 15.87 -0.26
N GLY A 117 -10.96 16.88 0.60
CA GLY A 117 -12.05 17.22 1.51
C GLY A 117 -12.11 16.25 2.71
N ARG A 118 -12.74 16.73 3.81
CA ARG A 118 -12.83 15.97 5.07
C ARG A 118 -13.46 14.59 4.89
N GLU A 119 -14.47 14.48 4.06
CA GLU A 119 -15.22 13.21 3.85
C GLU A 119 -14.33 12.11 3.25
N ASN A 120 -13.42 12.50 2.33
CA ASN A 120 -12.52 11.58 1.64
C ASN A 120 -11.13 11.50 2.27
N SER A 121 -10.92 12.09 3.45
CA SER A 121 -9.63 12.12 4.12
C SER A 121 -9.57 11.14 5.28
N ILE A 122 -8.42 10.45 5.43
CA ILE A 122 -8.08 9.60 6.57
C ILE A 122 -6.74 10.08 7.13
N GLY A 123 -6.66 10.27 8.45
CA GLY A 123 -5.49 10.76 9.14
C GLY A 123 -4.80 9.68 9.99
N VAL A 124 -3.50 9.46 9.78
CA VAL A 124 -2.67 8.59 10.63
C VAL A 124 -1.50 9.41 11.17
N SER A 125 -1.73 10.11 12.28
CA SER A 125 -0.74 11.01 12.87
C SER A 125 0.28 10.29 13.76
N ILE A 126 1.38 10.98 14.04
CA ILE A 126 2.39 10.55 15.01
C ILE A 126 2.43 11.55 16.16
N ARG A 127 2.50 11.04 17.37
CA ARG A 127 2.68 11.88 18.55
C ARG A 127 4.13 12.32 18.65
N LEU A 128 4.42 13.57 18.35
CA LEU A 128 5.74 14.17 18.51
C LEU A 128 5.81 15.02 19.78
N PRO A 129 6.97 15.10 20.46
CA PRO A 129 7.10 15.82 21.73
C PRO A 129 6.81 17.32 21.64
N PHE A 130 6.95 17.91 20.45
CA PHE A 130 6.90 19.37 20.24
C PHE A 130 5.90 19.79 19.15
N GLU A 131 5.13 18.85 18.58
CA GLU A 131 4.10 19.15 17.58
C GLU A 131 2.71 18.92 18.18
N SER A 132 1.84 19.88 17.94
CA SER A 132 0.43 19.82 18.35
C SER A 132 -0.38 19.06 17.31
N SER A 133 -1.47 18.47 17.75
CA SER A 133 -2.65 17.92 17.06
C SER A 133 -2.64 17.83 15.52
N ALA A 134 -3.49 16.97 14.98
CA ALA A 134 -3.81 16.87 13.56
C ALA A 134 -4.18 18.24 12.96
N ASN A 135 -3.98 18.39 11.63
CA ASN A 135 -4.42 19.59 10.92
C ASN A 135 -5.95 19.78 11.02
N ALA A 136 -6.41 21.00 10.78
CA ALA A 136 -7.81 21.40 10.98
C ALA A 136 -8.81 20.62 10.12
N VAL A 137 -8.38 20.03 9.01
CA VAL A 137 -9.28 19.27 8.12
C VAL A 137 -9.76 17.99 8.79
N ILE A 138 -8.88 17.30 9.56
CA ILE A 138 -9.16 15.96 10.10
C ILE A 138 -9.20 15.94 11.64
N ALA A 139 -8.92 17.07 12.30
CA ALA A 139 -9.00 17.14 13.75
C ALA A 139 -10.39 16.70 14.25
N ASP A 140 -10.41 15.90 15.32
CA ASP A 140 -11.63 15.38 15.96
C ASP A 140 -12.55 14.58 15.03
N ASP A 141 -12.03 14.01 13.94
CA ASP A 141 -12.77 13.15 13.02
C ASP A 141 -12.57 11.66 13.39
N GLU A 142 -13.62 10.86 13.22
CA GLU A 142 -13.57 9.40 13.45
C GLU A 142 -12.58 8.68 12.51
N LYS A 143 -12.22 9.31 11.37
CA LYS A 143 -11.20 8.84 10.42
C LYS A 143 -9.78 9.26 10.79
N HIS A 144 -9.54 9.59 12.05
CA HIS A 144 -8.23 10.00 12.53
C HIS A 144 -7.76 9.14 13.69
N VAL A 145 -6.56 8.58 13.55
CA VAL A 145 -5.87 7.84 14.61
C VAL A 145 -4.49 8.43 14.89
N THR A 146 -4.08 8.46 16.16
CA THR A 146 -2.78 8.96 16.59
C THR A 146 -1.92 7.83 17.13
N MET A 147 -0.75 7.66 16.57
CA MET A 147 0.22 6.63 16.95
C MET A 147 1.43 7.22 17.68
N ARG A 148 2.05 6.44 18.51
CA ARG A 148 3.27 6.79 19.25
C ARG A 148 4.53 6.35 18.50
N TYR A 149 4.45 5.20 17.81
CA TYR A 149 5.60 4.61 17.15
C TYR A 149 5.55 4.78 15.63
N PHE A 150 6.71 5.11 15.05
CA PHE A 150 6.82 5.24 13.59
C PHE A 150 6.50 3.95 12.86
N PHE A 151 6.92 2.80 13.37
CA PHE A 151 6.72 1.52 12.69
C PHE A 151 5.23 1.11 12.60
N THR A 152 4.44 1.36 13.65
CA THR A 152 2.99 1.10 13.61
C THR A 152 2.29 2.03 12.63
N ARG A 153 2.66 3.31 12.65
CA ARG A 153 2.14 4.32 11.73
C ARG A 153 2.45 3.99 10.26
N LYS A 154 3.72 3.69 9.95
CA LYS A 154 4.15 3.32 8.59
C LYS A 154 3.42 2.09 8.09
N LEU A 155 3.28 1.06 8.94
CA LEU A 155 2.52 -0.13 8.60
C LEU A 155 1.10 0.22 8.15
N MET A 156 0.39 1.12 8.86
CA MET A 156 -0.97 1.50 8.51
C MET A 156 -1.04 2.32 7.23
N LEU A 157 -0.13 3.30 7.05
CA LEU A 157 -0.06 4.11 5.84
C LEU A 157 0.17 3.26 4.58
N MET A 158 0.92 2.17 4.70
CA MET A 158 1.24 1.28 3.57
C MET A 158 0.20 0.18 3.38
N LYS A 159 -0.15 -0.55 4.45
CA LYS A 159 -1.05 -1.70 4.40
C LYS A 159 -2.44 -1.34 3.88
N GLU A 160 -2.95 -0.17 4.24
CA GLU A 160 -4.31 0.25 3.93
C GLU A 160 -4.45 0.92 2.55
N SER A 161 -3.33 1.15 1.86
CA SER A 161 -3.31 1.94 0.63
C SER A 161 -3.19 1.11 -0.63
N HIS A 162 -3.85 1.56 -1.68
CA HIS A 162 -3.89 0.96 -3.02
C HIS A 162 -3.04 1.76 -4.02
N GLY A 163 -2.40 2.83 -3.59
CA GLY A 163 -1.51 3.65 -4.40
C GLY A 163 -0.82 4.70 -3.56
N PHE A 164 0.25 5.26 -4.10
CA PHE A 164 1.10 6.17 -3.36
C PHE A 164 1.53 7.35 -4.23
N VAL A 165 1.42 8.55 -3.67
CA VAL A 165 1.97 9.77 -4.25
C VAL A 165 3.03 10.32 -3.31
N CYS A 166 4.29 10.29 -3.74
CA CYS A 166 5.42 10.81 -2.99
C CYS A 166 5.75 12.21 -3.54
N MET A 167 5.50 13.21 -2.74
CA MET A 167 5.79 14.62 -3.05
C MET A 167 7.12 15.06 -2.44
N PRO A 168 7.66 16.24 -2.80
CA PRO A 168 8.91 16.73 -2.23
C PRO A 168 8.91 16.74 -0.70
N GLY A 169 10.00 16.22 -0.10
CA GLY A 169 10.08 16.17 1.36
C GLY A 169 11.47 15.90 1.91
N GLY A 170 11.60 15.97 3.23
CA GLY A 170 12.83 15.70 3.94
C GLY A 170 13.02 14.22 4.28
N PHE A 171 13.83 13.97 5.34
CA PHE A 171 14.20 12.62 5.75
C PHE A 171 13.01 11.71 6.05
N GLY A 172 11.93 12.21 6.68
CA GLY A 172 10.74 11.40 6.94
C GLY A 172 10.08 10.94 5.65
N THR A 173 9.91 11.83 4.67
CA THR A 173 9.33 11.49 3.37
C THR A 173 10.21 10.52 2.59
N LEU A 174 11.55 10.71 2.63
CA LEU A 174 12.49 9.79 2.00
C LEU A 174 12.45 8.41 2.66
N ASP A 175 12.41 8.36 3.98
CA ASP A 175 12.32 7.14 4.78
C ASP A 175 11.05 6.33 4.42
N GLU A 176 9.88 6.96 4.39
CA GLU A 176 8.61 6.34 3.99
C GLU A 176 8.64 5.89 2.53
N THR A 177 9.21 6.70 1.63
CA THR A 177 9.31 6.38 0.19
C THR A 177 10.23 5.19 -0.06
N PHE A 178 11.42 5.15 0.54
CA PHE A 178 12.36 4.06 0.33
C PHE A 178 11.95 2.77 1.04
N GLU A 179 11.28 2.85 2.18
CA GLU A 179 10.65 1.68 2.80
C GLU A 179 9.57 1.08 1.89
N LEU A 180 8.70 1.93 1.31
CA LEU A 180 7.69 1.48 0.34
C LEU A 180 8.31 0.78 -0.87
N LEU A 181 9.35 1.37 -1.48
CA LEU A 181 10.08 0.73 -2.59
C LEU A 181 10.66 -0.62 -2.16
N THR A 182 11.27 -0.70 -0.98
CA THR A 182 11.84 -1.94 -0.44
C THR A 182 10.77 -3.01 -0.22
N LEU A 183 9.61 -2.64 0.31
CA LEU A 183 8.53 -3.59 0.59
C LEU A 183 7.95 -4.18 -0.71
N VAL A 184 7.78 -3.38 -1.76
CA VAL A 184 7.31 -3.87 -3.07
C VAL A 184 8.42 -4.65 -3.77
N GLN A 185 9.66 -4.16 -3.75
CA GLN A 185 10.83 -4.84 -4.29
C GLN A 185 10.97 -6.26 -3.72
N THR A 186 10.85 -6.40 -2.41
CA THR A 186 11.07 -7.67 -1.71
C THR A 186 9.82 -8.56 -1.63
N GLY A 187 8.69 -8.13 -2.19
CA GLY A 187 7.44 -8.88 -2.15
C GLY A 187 6.76 -8.91 -0.77
N ARG A 188 7.10 -7.97 0.13
CA ARG A 188 6.50 -7.83 1.46
C ARG A 188 5.23 -6.99 1.47
N ALA A 189 5.08 -6.08 0.50
CA ALA A 189 3.82 -5.41 0.19
C ALA A 189 3.32 -5.85 -1.18
N VAL A 190 2.00 -5.84 -1.37
CA VAL A 190 1.40 -6.13 -2.69
C VAL A 190 1.80 -5.07 -3.73
N PRO A 191 1.87 -5.42 -5.02
CA PRO A 191 2.10 -4.44 -6.07
C PRO A 191 1.05 -3.32 -6.02
N ALA A 192 1.52 -2.09 -6.03
CA ALA A 192 0.70 -0.90 -6.06
C ALA A 192 1.40 0.19 -6.90
N PRO A 193 0.66 1.11 -7.53
CA PRO A 193 1.23 2.20 -8.28
C PRO A 193 1.89 3.22 -7.35
N ILE A 194 3.15 3.57 -7.63
CA ILE A 194 3.94 4.55 -6.89
C ILE A 194 4.29 5.69 -7.83
N VAL A 195 3.85 6.90 -7.49
CA VAL A 195 4.11 8.10 -8.28
C VAL A 195 4.95 9.08 -7.46
N PHE A 196 6.06 9.50 -8.02
CA PHE A 196 6.86 10.62 -7.53
C PHE A 196 6.40 11.87 -8.26
N LEU A 197 5.67 12.73 -7.56
CA LEU A 197 5.09 13.93 -8.14
C LEU A 197 6.01 15.12 -7.92
N ASP A 198 6.59 15.62 -9.01
CA ASP A 198 7.51 16.74 -9.02
C ASP A 198 6.81 18.06 -9.37
N PRO A 199 7.17 19.18 -8.73
CA PRO A 199 6.79 20.50 -9.21
C PRO A 199 7.41 20.73 -10.60
N PRO A 200 6.65 21.16 -11.62
CA PRO A 200 7.15 21.32 -12.99
C PRO A 200 8.36 22.24 -13.11
N ASP A 201 8.34 23.38 -12.38
CA ASP A 201 9.37 24.41 -12.47
C ASP A 201 10.61 24.11 -11.62
N LYS A 202 10.48 23.28 -10.59
CA LYS A 202 11.57 22.95 -9.66
C LYS A 202 11.51 21.49 -9.26
N PRO A 203 11.91 20.55 -10.14
CA PRO A 203 11.84 19.12 -9.85
C PRO A 203 12.72 18.74 -8.66
N PHE A 204 12.19 17.88 -7.82
CA PHE A 204 12.84 17.36 -6.62
C PHE A 204 13.28 15.89 -6.83
N TRP A 205 12.35 15.02 -7.22
CA TRP A 205 12.62 13.59 -7.39
C TRP A 205 13.50 13.28 -8.59
N LYS A 206 13.24 13.95 -9.71
CA LYS A 206 13.98 13.69 -10.96
C LYS A 206 15.50 13.78 -10.80
N PRO A 207 16.08 14.84 -10.22
CA PRO A 207 17.54 14.92 -10.00
C PRO A 207 18.04 13.92 -8.95
N ILE A 208 17.28 13.65 -7.90
CA ILE A 208 17.65 12.66 -6.86
C ILE A 208 17.75 11.27 -7.47
N MET A 209 16.72 10.83 -8.18
CA MET A 209 16.68 9.49 -8.75
C MET A 209 17.66 9.35 -9.93
N ALA A 210 17.88 10.41 -10.71
CA ALA A 210 18.89 10.41 -11.77
C ALA A 210 20.34 10.23 -11.26
N GLY A 211 20.62 10.70 -10.06
CA GLY A 211 21.92 10.47 -9.40
C GLY A 211 22.01 9.14 -8.67
N LEU A 212 20.93 8.75 -7.98
CA LEU A 212 20.90 7.60 -7.10
C LEU A 212 20.83 6.27 -7.87
N MET A 213 19.90 6.14 -8.82
CA MET A 213 19.63 4.85 -9.48
C MET A 213 20.82 4.30 -10.25
N PRO A 214 21.56 5.09 -11.06
CA PRO A 214 22.78 4.59 -11.73
C PRO A 214 23.85 4.11 -10.75
N THR A 215 23.96 4.79 -9.60
CA THR A 215 24.92 4.39 -8.55
C THR A 215 24.53 3.04 -7.95
N LEU A 216 23.27 2.84 -7.59
CA LEU A 216 22.81 1.58 -7.02
C LEU A 216 22.93 0.42 -8.01
N LEU A 217 22.63 0.65 -9.29
CA LEU A 217 22.80 -0.35 -10.35
C LEU A 217 24.27 -0.70 -10.57
N ALA A 218 25.17 0.29 -10.61
CA ALA A 218 26.59 0.07 -10.79
C ALA A 218 27.21 -0.77 -9.66
N HIS A 219 26.67 -0.66 -8.45
CA HIS A 219 27.08 -1.47 -7.29
C HIS A 219 26.31 -2.78 -7.15
N SER A 220 25.41 -3.10 -8.09
CA SER A 220 24.58 -4.33 -8.07
C SER A 220 23.78 -4.53 -6.77
N VAL A 221 23.35 -3.43 -6.13
CA VAL A 221 22.54 -3.47 -4.91
C VAL A 221 21.04 -3.37 -5.19
N ILE A 222 20.69 -3.08 -6.45
CA ILE A 222 19.32 -3.21 -7.00
C ILE A 222 19.41 -3.84 -8.39
N SER A 223 18.29 -4.38 -8.88
CA SER A 223 18.16 -4.93 -10.23
C SER A 223 17.64 -3.87 -11.22
N PRO A 224 17.86 -4.04 -12.55
CA PRO A 224 17.30 -3.13 -13.56
C PRO A 224 15.78 -3.00 -13.48
N GLU A 225 15.07 -4.06 -13.15
CA GLU A 225 13.61 -4.10 -13.00
C GLU A 225 13.12 -3.19 -11.88
N ASP A 226 13.93 -2.96 -10.84
CA ASP A 226 13.58 -2.10 -9.71
C ASP A 226 13.39 -0.64 -10.11
N THR A 227 13.97 -0.22 -11.24
CA THR A 227 13.75 1.12 -11.80
C THR A 227 12.31 1.33 -12.28
N GLY A 228 11.56 0.26 -12.50
CA GLY A 228 10.15 0.27 -12.88
C GLY A 228 9.17 0.36 -11.71
N LEU A 229 9.64 0.33 -10.45
CA LEU A 229 8.78 0.36 -9.25
C LEU A 229 7.98 1.66 -9.11
N TYR A 230 8.41 2.75 -9.73
CA TYR A 230 7.79 4.07 -9.61
C TYR A 230 7.73 4.82 -10.94
N ARG A 231 6.86 5.82 -11.02
CA ARG A 231 6.80 6.81 -12.11
C ARG A 231 7.11 8.20 -11.57
N ILE A 232 7.91 8.99 -12.29
CA ILE A 232 8.15 10.40 -11.97
C ILE A 232 7.40 11.25 -12.98
N THR A 233 6.55 12.15 -12.49
CA THR A 233 5.80 13.09 -13.34
C THR A 233 5.63 14.44 -12.67
N GLY A 234 5.45 15.49 -13.46
CA GLY A 234 5.03 16.82 -13.00
C GLY A 234 3.56 17.11 -13.26
N SER A 235 2.81 16.13 -13.78
CA SER A 235 1.41 16.30 -14.17
C SER A 235 0.47 15.58 -13.18
N VAL A 236 -0.49 16.32 -12.67
CA VAL A 236 -1.59 15.79 -11.83
C VAL A 236 -2.40 14.75 -12.60
N GLU A 237 -2.72 15.02 -13.85
CA GLU A 237 -3.52 14.10 -14.67
C GLU A 237 -2.77 12.79 -14.95
N GLU A 238 -1.46 12.87 -15.23
CA GLU A 238 -0.65 11.67 -15.41
C GLU A 238 -0.54 10.88 -14.11
N ALA A 239 -0.30 11.53 -12.97
CA ALA A 239 -0.26 10.89 -11.67
C ALA A 239 -1.56 10.15 -11.36
N ALA A 240 -2.70 10.81 -11.54
CA ALA A 240 -4.02 10.22 -11.33
C ALA A 240 -4.31 9.07 -12.32
N SER A 241 -3.87 9.20 -13.58
CA SER A 241 -4.01 8.16 -14.60
C SER A 241 -3.20 6.91 -14.25
N VAL A 242 -1.97 7.06 -13.76
CA VAL A 242 -1.12 5.94 -13.30
C VAL A 242 -1.80 5.22 -12.15
N ILE A 243 -2.25 5.96 -11.13
CA ILE A 243 -2.91 5.39 -9.95
C ILE A 243 -4.19 4.65 -10.33
N ASN A 244 -5.11 5.32 -11.02
CA ASN A 244 -6.40 4.74 -11.38
C ASN A 244 -6.26 3.63 -12.41
N GLY A 245 -5.36 3.80 -13.36
CA GLY A 245 -5.13 2.86 -14.44
C GLY A 245 -4.52 1.54 -14.02
N PHE A 246 -3.84 1.49 -12.86
CA PHE A 246 -3.27 0.26 -12.31
C PHE A 246 -4.33 -0.81 -12.00
N TYR A 247 -5.54 -0.39 -11.75
CA TYR A 247 -6.67 -1.26 -11.42
C TYR A 247 -7.72 -1.34 -12.53
N ALA A 248 -7.34 -1.06 -13.78
CA ALA A 248 -8.28 -1.09 -14.90
C ALA A 248 -8.82 -2.50 -15.19
N ASN A 249 -8.00 -3.52 -14.98
CA ASN A 249 -8.39 -4.93 -15.03
C ASN A 249 -7.77 -5.77 -13.90
N TYR A 250 -6.53 -5.48 -13.49
CA TYR A 250 -5.92 -6.10 -12.32
C TYR A 250 -6.70 -5.73 -11.05
N HIS A 251 -7.05 -6.75 -10.25
CA HIS A 251 -7.73 -6.55 -8.97
C HIS A 251 -6.77 -6.74 -7.79
N SER A 252 -6.16 -7.91 -7.69
CA SER A 252 -5.28 -8.30 -6.57
C SER A 252 -4.48 -9.53 -6.92
N LEU A 253 -3.58 -9.94 -6.04
CA LEU A 253 -2.86 -11.20 -6.14
C LEU A 253 -2.89 -12.00 -4.84
N ARG A 254 -2.64 -13.31 -4.97
CA ARG A 254 -2.47 -14.22 -3.85
C ARG A 254 -1.50 -15.33 -4.21
N HIS A 255 -0.64 -15.73 -3.27
CA HIS A 255 0.14 -16.95 -3.37
C HIS A 255 -0.66 -18.12 -2.79
N VAL A 256 -0.83 -19.20 -3.58
CA VAL A 256 -1.56 -20.41 -3.21
C VAL A 256 -0.80 -21.62 -3.69
N ASP A 257 -0.42 -22.52 -2.80
CA ASP A 257 0.25 -23.80 -3.09
C ASP A 257 1.45 -23.68 -4.05
N GLY A 258 2.26 -22.62 -3.88
CA GLY A 258 3.43 -22.34 -4.70
C GLY A 258 3.14 -21.60 -6.02
N LEU A 259 1.88 -21.37 -6.35
CA LEU A 259 1.48 -20.60 -7.52
C LEU A 259 1.15 -19.15 -7.15
N LEU A 260 1.42 -18.23 -8.06
CA LEU A 260 0.91 -16.87 -8.02
C LEU A 260 -0.43 -16.81 -8.75
N VAL A 261 -1.46 -16.36 -8.07
CA VAL A 261 -2.80 -16.13 -8.61
C VAL A 261 -2.99 -14.63 -8.79
N LEU A 262 -3.16 -14.16 -10.03
CA LEU A 262 -3.55 -12.79 -10.36
C LEU A 262 -5.05 -12.74 -10.58
N ARG A 263 -5.76 -11.94 -9.80
CA ARG A 263 -7.21 -11.72 -9.95
C ARG A 263 -7.47 -10.52 -10.82
N MET A 264 -8.50 -10.62 -11.65
CA MET A 264 -8.86 -9.59 -12.62
C MET A 264 -10.36 -9.32 -12.58
N GLU A 265 -10.75 -8.12 -12.96
CA GLU A 265 -12.16 -7.75 -13.12
C GLU A 265 -12.80 -8.46 -14.32
N ARG A 266 -12.07 -8.56 -15.43
CA ARG A 266 -12.51 -9.15 -16.69
C ARG A 266 -11.54 -10.23 -17.16
N GLU A 267 -12.06 -11.21 -17.87
CA GLU A 267 -11.28 -12.28 -18.47
C GLU A 267 -10.42 -11.75 -19.63
N ILE A 268 -9.21 -12.29 -19.75
CA ILE A 268 -8.32 -12.02 -20.88
C ILE A 268 -8.76 -12.90 -22.06
N PRO A 269 -9.01 -12.34 -23.27
CA PRO A 269 -9.28 -13.12 -24.48
C PRO A 269 -8.12 -14.07 -24.82
N ASP A 270 -8.39 -15.21 -25.46
CA ASP A 270 -7.35 -16.20 -25.77
C ASP A 270 -6.21 -15.66 -26.65
N PRO A 271 -6.46 -14.83 -27.69
CA PRO A 271 -5.38 -14.24 -28.46
C PRO A 271 -4.45 -13.34 -27.61
N ASP A 272 -5.01 -12.58 -26.68
CA ASP A 272 -4.25 -11.71 -25.79
C ASP A 272 -3.49 -12.55 -24.74
N LEU A 273 -4.07 -13.65 -24.28
CA LEU A 273 -3.39 -14.58 -23.38
C LEU A 273 -2.13 -15.18 -24.04
N ASP A 274 -2.16 -15.51 -25.32
CA ASP A 274 -1.00 -16.01 -26.05
C ASP A 274 0.11 -14.94 -26.16
N VAL A 275 -0.27 -13.67 -26.29
CA VAL A 275 0.69 -12.54 -26.22
C VAL A 275 1.31 -12.45 -24.82
N LEU A 276 0.51 -12.57 -23.76
CA LEU A 276 1.03 -12.55 -22.37
C LEU A 276 1.95 -13.74 -22.12
N ARG A 277 1.59 -14.96 -22.56
CA ARG A 277 2.42 -16.17 -22.46
C ARG A 277 3.79 -15.99 -23.11
N SER A 278 3.81 -15.44 -24.32
CA SER A 278 5.04 -15.24 -25.08
C SER A 278 5.91 -14.13 -24.48
N GLY A 279 5.29 -13.00 -24.11
CA GLY A 279 6.00 -11.82 -23.60
C GLY A 279 6.54 -12.00 -22.18
N PHE A 280 5.87 -12.81 -21.36
CA PHE A 280 6.17 -12.96 -19.93
C PHE A 280 6.56 -14.39 -19.52
N ALA A 281 6.98 -15.24 -20.49
CA ALA A 281 7.46 -16.59 -20.23
C ALA A 281 8.59 -16.65 -19.19
N HIS A 282 9.46 -15.63 -19.17
CA HIS A 282 10.59 -15.51 -18.24
C HIS A 282 10.16 -15.36 -16.76
N LEU A 283 8.91 -15.03 -16.49
CA LEU A 283 8.36 -14.96 -15.13
C LEU A 283 7.95 -16.33 -14.60
N CYS A 284 7.86 -17.35 -15.46
CA CYS A 284 7.40 -18.67 -15.09
C CYS A 284 8.59 -19.60 -14.81
N GLY A 285 8.62 -20.22 -13.63
CA GLY A 285 9.61 -21.26 -13.30
C GLY A 285 9.32 -22.56 -14.05
N LYS A 286 8.04 -22.96 -14.11
CA LYS A 286 7.56 -24.11 -14.87
C LYS A 286 6.21 -23.78 -15.51
N GLY A 287 5.94 -24.40 -16.66
CA GLY A 287 4.67 -24.18 -17.37
C GLY A 287 4.56 -22.79 -18.00
N SER A 288 3.37 -22.25 -18.01
CA SER A 288 3.05 -20.94 -18.59
C SER A 288 1.99 -20.20 -17.78
N ILE A 289 1.57 -19.02 -18.24
CA ILE A 289 0.46 -18.27 -17.67
C ILE A 289 -0.85 -18.95 -18.13
N GLU A 290 -1.68 -19.38 -17.19
CA GLU A 290 -2.91 -20.10 -17.47
C GLU A 290 -4.14 -19.42 -16.86
N LYS A 291 -5.30 -19.51 -17.52
CA LYS A 291 -6.59 -19.16 -16.93
C LYS A 291 -6.96 -20.19 -15.86
N SER A 292 -7.57 -19.74 -14.78
CA SER A 292 -8.05 -20.63 -13.72
C SER A 292 -9.37 -20.12 -13.13
N GLY A 293 -10.13 -21.04 -12.56
CA GLY A 293 -11.18 -20.74 -11.62
C GLY A 293 -10.61 -20.46 -10.21
N PRO A 294 -11.50 -20.20 -9.22
CA PRO A 294 -11.08 -20.08 -7.82
C PRO A 294 -10.35 -21.35 -7.34
N THR A 295 -9.24 -21.14 -6.64
CA THR A 295 -8.50 -22.25 -6.02
C THR A 295 -9.27 -22.81 -4.82
N ARG A 296 -8.89 -24.02 -4.35
CA ARG A 296 -9.51 -24.62 -3.16
C ARG A 296 -9.33 -23.75 -1.92
N ALA A 297 -8.18 -23.09 -1.79
CA ALA A 297 -7.91 -22.18 -0.67
C ALA A 297 -8.81 -20.95 -0.73
N GLU A 298 -8.97 -20.34 -1.91
CA GLU A 298 -9.86 -19.20 -2.10
C GLU A 298 -11.32 -19.56 -1.87
N SER A 299 -11.77 -20.73 -2.35
CA SER A 299 -13.13 -21.22 -2.12
C SER A 299 -13.43 -21.47 -0.65
N ARG A 300 -12.46 -21.99 0.11
CA ARG A 300 -12.60 -22.20 1.55
C ARG A 300 -12.68 -20.86 2.31
N ASP A 301 -11.93 -19.85 1.86
CA ASP A 301 -11.80 -18.57 2.53
C ASP A 301 -12.86 -17.55 2.04
N ASP A 302 -13.72 -17.92 1.09
CA ASP A 302 -14.70 -17.05 0.38
C ASP A 302 -14.03 -15.79 -0.21
N ASP A 303 -12.87 -15.98 -0.85
CA ASP A 303 -11.95 -14.92 -1.21
C ASP A 303 -12.09 -14.53 -2.70
N HIS A 304 -12.90 -13.50 -2.98
CA HIS A 304 -13.09 -12.92 -4.31
C HIS A 304 -13.48 -13.95 -5.40
N LEU A 305 -14.43 -14.84 -5.11
CA LEU A 305 -14.80 -15.95 -6.00
C LEU A 305 -15.37 -15.49 -7.36
N ASP A 306 -15.86 -14.28 -7.44
CA ASP A 306 -16.40 -13.61 -8.64
C ASP A 306 -15.33 -13.17 -9.65
N LYS A 307 -14.07 -13.03 -9.22
CA LYS A 307 -12.99 -12.50 -10.06
C LYS A 307 -12.45 -13.55 -11.04
N LYS A 308 -11.99 -13.09 -12.22
CA LYS A 308 -11.26 -13.89 -13.20
C LYS A 308 -9.81 -14.06 -12.74
N ARG A 309 -9.14 -15.12 -13.18
CA ARG A 309 -7.80 -15.46 -12.70
C ARG A 309 -6.84 -15.83 -13.82
N LEU A 310 -5.60 -15.36 -13.66
CA LEU A 310 -4.43 -15.96 -14.28
C LEU A 310 -3.56 -16.58 -13.18
N VAL A 311 -3.00 -17.75 -13.45
CA VAL A 311 -2.10 -18.44 -12.53
C VAL A 311 -0.78 -18.75 -13.22
N LEU A 312 0.31 -18.66 -12.46
CA LEU A 312 1.66 -18.98 -12.93
C LEU A 312 2.54 -19.47 -11.77
N ASP A 313 3.49 -20.36 -12.09
CA ASP A 313 4.60 -20.72 -11.19
C ASP A 313 5.62 -19.56 -11.23
N TYR A 314 5.42 -18.55 -10.38
CA TYR A 314 6.19 -17.34 -10.41
C TYR A 314 7.60 -17.56 -9.87
N SER A 315 8.61 -17.37 -10.72
CA SER A 315 10.03 -17.56 -10.40
C SER A 315 10.75 -16.28 -9.98
N GLY A 316 10.08 -15.11 -10.05
CA GLY A 316 10.68 -13.81 -9.71
C GLY A 316 10.89 -13.63 -8.20
N HIS A 317 11.88 -12.82 -7.87
CA HIS A 317 12.10 -12.35 -6.51
C HIS A 317 11.48 -10.95 -6.36
N GLY A 318 10.46 -10.84 -5.47
CA GLY A 318 9.71 -9.60 -5.32
C GLY A 318 8.74 -9.32 -6.45
N TYR A 319 8.27 -8.07 -6.58
CA TYR A 319 7.21 -7.73 -7.54
C TYR A 319 7.61 -6.75 -8.64
N ALA A 320 8.85 -6.24 -8.65
CA ALA A 320 9.30 -5.36 -9.73
C ALA A 320 9.18 -6.03 -11.12
N PRO A 321 9.60 -7.31 -11.32
CA PRO A 321 9.43 -7.99 -12.60
C PRO A 321 7.96 -8.25 -12.98
N LEU A 322 7.04 -8.24 -12.00
CA LEU A 322 5.61 -8.50 -12.23
C LEU A 322 4.85 -7.27 -12.73
N LEU A 323 5.34 -6.06 -12.46
CA LEU A 323 4.65 -4.82 -12.82
C LEU A 323 4.36 -4.70 -14.32
N PRO A 324 5.28 -5.04 -15.24
CA PRO A 324 4.99 -5.02 -16.68
C PRO A 324 3.86 -5.98 -17.10
N LEU A 325 3.74 -7.16 -16.46
CA LEU A 325 2.64 -8.08 -16.70
C LEU A 325 1.30 -7.47 -16.22
N ILE A 326 1.28 -6.86 -15.04
CA ILE A 326 0.09 -6.16 -14.52
C ILE A 326 -0.30 -5.01 -15.46
N GLU A 327 0.66 -4.25 -15.96
CA GLU A 327 0.42 -3.17 -16.92
C GLU A 327 -0.20 -3.71 -18.23
N ALA A 328 0.33 -4.80 -18.78
CA ALA A 328 -0.21 -5.44 -19.98
C ALA A 328 -1.65 -5.95 -19.77
N ILE A 329 -1.94 -6.60 -18.62
CA ILE A 329 -3.29 -7.02 -18.24
C ILE A 329 -4.25 -5.81 -18.21
N ASN A 330 -3.81 -4.67 -17.69
CA ASN A 330 -4.62 -3.47 -17.61
C ASN A 330 -4.83 -2.79 -18.97
N GLN A 331 -3.84 -2.83 -19.87
CA GLN A 331 -3.96 -2.32 -21.24
C GLN A 331 -4.98 -3.14 -22.05
N ILE A 332 -4.91 -4.47 -22.00
CA ILE A 332 -5.90 -5.37 -22.61
C ILE A 332 -7.29 -5.04 -22.05
N GLY A 333 -7.43 -4.92 -20.75
CA GLY A 333 -8.69 -4.58 -20.11
C GLY A 333 -9.31 -3.25 -20.57
N ARG A 334 -8.49 -2.26 -20.96
CA ARG A 334 -8.96 -0.97 -21.52
C ARG A 334 -9.39 -1.09 -22.99
N ALA A 335 -8.73 -1.92 -23.76
CA ALA A 335 -9.03 -2.08 -25.19
C ALA A 335 -10.38 -2.77 -25.44
N HIS A 336 -10.92 -3.48 -24.46
CA HIS A 336 -12.18 -4.21 -24.53
C HIS A 336 -13.33 -3.55 -23.72
N VAL A 337 -13.22 -2.25 -23.40
CA VAL A 337 -14.28 -1.40 -22.87
C VAL A 337 -14.80 -0.50 -23.97
#